data_bb197b03cceb924983d0b887af77aa72
#
_entry.id   bb197b03cceb924983d0b887af77aa72
#
_cell.length_a   1.000
_cell.length_b   1.000
_cell.length_c   1.000
_cell.angle_alpha   90.00
_cell.angle_beta   90.00
_cell.angle_gamma   90.00
#
_symmetry.space_group_name_H-M   'P 1'
#
loop_
_entity.id
_entity.type
_entity.pdbx_description
1 polymer ?
#
loop_
_entity_poly.entity_id
_entity_poly.type
_entity_poly.pdbx_seq_one_letter_code
_entity_poly.pdbx_strand_id
1 'polypeptide(L)'
;MDQRLVRIVNVTRDEEGQAPSPQLTLLASGDETPIEEDLLVLLHEIERRLPRSWPVTIQLMGPRGGEGTSTVVEALARCCCQRLGMNVLLLRLSQEPRPLDGPRSSKISLELEDLDYLDSYVTELPREEGRYRELTLGSRAAAALRNSKRERERLVETLNPLSDVTWIDAPPALTTNDGLLMAPVVHGTVLVVEAEGTREPVGAAAVARIRQSGAPLLGVLFNKRRYYIPDVLYRML
;
A
#
# COMPACT_ATOMS: atom_id res chain seq x y z
N MET A 1 26.70 -6.43 11.50
CA MET A 1 25.29 -6.22 11.93
C MET A 1 24.87 -4.88 11.40
N ASP A 2 24.23 -4.90 10.27
CA ASP A 2 23.88 -3.70 9.49
C ASP A 2 22.46 -3.26 9.95
N GLN A 3 22.39 -2.23 10.79
CA GLN A 3 21.12 -1.69 11.23
C GLN A 3 20.57 -0.74 10.16
N ARG A 4 19.93 -1.30 9.15
CA ARG A 4 19.12 -0.52 8.21
C ARG A 4 17.77 -0.29 8.87
N LEU A 5 17.61 0.89 9.43
CA LEU A 5 16.43 1.26 10.20
C LEU A 5 15.29 1.69 9.29
N VAL A 6 14.25 0.88 9.27
CA VAL A 6 12.91 1.30 8.84
C VAL A 6 12.23 2.03 9.99
N ARG A 7 11.79 3.23 9.79
CA ARG A 7 10.94 3.95 10.75
C ARG A 7 9.70 4.47 10.05
N ILE A 8 8.53 4.09 10.49
CA ILE A 8 7.30 4.85 10.27
C ILE A 8 7.19 5.83 11.42
N VAL A 9 6.94 7.09 11.14
CA VAL A 9 6.83 8.09 12.19
C VAL A 9 5.38 8.46 12.43
N ASN A 10 5.04 8.52 13.72
CA ASN A 10 3.71 8.85 14.21
C ASN A 10 3.27 10.24 13.75
N VAL A 11 2.05 10.30 13.28
CA VAL A 11 1.31 11.54 13.12
C VAL A 11 0.42 11.68 14.35
N THR A 12 1.01 11.88 15.52
CA THR A 12 0.28 12.25 16.73
C THR A 12 0.07 13.76 16.78
N ARG A 13 -1.02 14.21 17.39
CA ARG A 13 -1.23 15.63 17.69
C ARG A 13 -0.24 16.04 18.77
N ASP A 14 0.43 17.15 18.58
CA ASP A 14 1.14 17.85 19.63
C ASP A 14 0.12 18.51 20.56
N GLU A 15 0.54 18.75 21.79
CA GLU A 15 -0.29 19.33 22.86
C GLU A 15 -0.82 20.74 22.54
N GLU A 16 -0.36 21.38 21.46
CA GLU A 16 -0.78 22.73 21.01
C GLU A 16 -1.83 22.72 19.88
N GLY A 17 -2.35 21.56 19.48
CA GLY A 17 -3.44 21.49 18.48
C GLY A 17 -3.03 21.79 17.03
N GLN A 18 -1.76 22.04 16.77
CA GLN A 18 -1.21 22.22 15.43
C GLN A 18 -0.99 20.85 14.79
N ALA A 19 -1.37 20.69 13.51
CA ALA A 19 -1.19 19.43 12.82
C ALA A 19 0.30 19.09 12.76
N PRO A 20 0.76 17.98 13.38
CA PRO A 20 2.16 17.64 13.41
C PRO A 20 2.66 17.43 11.98
N SER A 21 3.85 17.91 11.72
CA SER A 21 4.58 17.57 10.50
C SER A 21 4.69 16.05 10.44
N PRO A 22 4.32 15.40 9.33
CA PRO A 22 4.47 13.97 9.19
C PRO A 22 5.95 13.62 9.24
N GLN A 23 6.36 13.01 10.34
CA GLN A 23 7.73 12.47 10.44
C GLN A 23 7.70 10.99 10.13
N LEU A 24 8.73 10.53 9.50
CA LEU A 24 8.74 9.40 8.69
C LEU A 24 9.94 8.55 8.76
N THR A 25 9.92 7.41 8.12
CA THR A 25 11.14 6.77 7.69
C THR A 25 10.85 5.50 6.94
N LEU A 26 11.46 5.14 6.10
CA LEU A 26 12.55 4.62 5.32
C LEU A 26 12.23 3.32 4.63
N LEU A 27 12.46 3.21 3.38
CA LEU A 27 12.80 1.96 2.73
C LEU A 27 13.89 2.16 1.68
N ALA A 28 14.83 1.21 1.71
CA ALA A 28 15.78 0.78 0.69
C ALA A 28 16.57 1.81 -0.12
N SER A 29 17.84 1.54 -0.15
CA SER A 29 18.88 2.11 -0.99
C SER A 29 18.74 1.67 -2.45
N GLY A 30 18.75 2.61 -3.38
CA GLY A 30 18.98 2.35 -4.81
C GLY A 30 17.74 1.92 -5.60
N ASP A 31 17.96 1.62 -6.88
CA ASP A 31 16.96 1.09 -7.83
C ASP A 31 16.55 -0.38 -7.53
N GLU A 32 16.96 -0.92 -6.38
CA GLU A 32 16.68 -2.29 -5.96
C GLU A 32 15.37 -2.39 -5.18
N THR A 33 14.72 -3.53 -5.31
CA THR A 33 13.55 -3.90 -4.51
C THR A 33 13.85 -3.78 -3.02
N PRO A 34 12.87 -3.36 -2.19
CA PRO A 34 13.05 -3.29 -0.73
C PRO A 34 13.64 -4.58 -0.16
N ILE A 35 14.62 -4.45 0.74
CA ILE A 35 15.19 -5.62 1.41
C ILE A 35 14.12 -6.26 2.28
N GLU A 36 14.00 -7.58 2.25
CA GLU A 36 12.95 -8.33 2.95
C GLU A 36 12.86 -8.01 4.45
N GLU A 37 13.98 -7.76 5.11
CA GLU A 37 14.01 -7.38 6.53
C GLU A 37 13.33 -6.03 6.79
N ASP A 38 13.52 -5.06 5.90
CA ASP A 38 12.88 -3.75 5.98
C ASP A 38 11.35 -3.86 5.82
N LEU A 39 10.90 -4.79 4.96
CA LEU A 39 9.48 -5.06 4.76
C LEU A 39 8.84 -5.70 6.00
N LEU A 40 9.52 -6.61 6.68
CA LEU A 40 9.03 -7.21 7.93
C LEU A 40 8.89 -6.16 9.05
N VAL A 41 9.86 -5.26 9.18
CA VAL A 41 9.77 -4.15 10.14
C VAL A 41 8.60 -3.22 9.79
N LEU A 42 8.43 -2.91 8.50
CA LEU A 42 7.31 -2.09 8.03
C LEU A 42 5.96 -2.76 8.32
N LEU A 43 5.83 -4.05 8.07
CA LEU A 43 4.62 -4.82 8.37
C LEU A 43 4.29 -4.78 9.86
N HIS A 44 5.27 -5.00 10.73
CA HIS A 44 5.09 -4.91 12.18
C HIS A 44 4.63 -3.49 12.61
N GLU A 45 5.22 -2.45 12.03
CA GLU A 45 4.83 -1.07 12.32
C GLU A 45 3.42 -0.74 11.80
N ILE A 46 3.02 -1.29 10.67
CA ILE A 46 1.65 -1.17 10.15
C ILE A 46 0.67 -1.88 11.11
N GLU A 47 0.98 -3.13 11.49
CA GLU A 47 0.15 -3.93 12.39
C GLU A 47 -0.11 -3.21 13.73
N ARG A 48 0.91 -2.65 14.32
CA ARG A 48 0.79 -1.87 15.58
C ARG A 48 -0.15 -0.66 15.50
N ARG A 49 -0.37 -0.13 14.29
CA ARG A 49 -1.22 1.05 14.05
C ARG A 49 -2.62 0.71 13.59
N LEU A 50 -2.86 -0.54 13.24
CA LEU A 50 -4.18 -0.99 12.81
C LEU A 50 -5.15 -0.97 13.99
N PRO A 51 -6.42 -0.57 13.76
CA PRO A 51 -7.44 -0.54 14.80
C PRO A 51 -7.94 -1.93 15.22
N ARG A 52 -7.57 -2.96 14.45
CA ARG A 52 -7.99 -4.36 14.63
C ARG A 52 -6.93 -5.32 14.15
N SER A 53 -7.01 -6.58 14.61
CA SER A 53 -6.23 -7.70 14.08
C SER A 53 -6.77 -8.18 12.72
N TRP A 54 -5.99 -9.03 12.07
CA TRP A 54 -6.37 -9.67 10.80
C TRP A 54 -7.76 -10.34 10.84
N PRO A 55 -8.53 -10.38 9.74
CA PRO A 55 -8.20 -9.88 8.40
C PRO A 55 -8.34 -8.36 8.27
N VAL A 56 -7.49 -7.76 7.45
CA VAL A 56 -7.47 -6.31 7.24
C VAL A 56 -7.29 -5.94 5.77
N THR A 57 -7.83 -4.78 5.40
CA THR A 57 -7.62 -4.16 4.09
C THR A 57 -6.81 -2.88 4.28
N ILE A 58 -5.67 -2.80 3.62
CA ILE A 58 -4.73 -1.68 3.72
C ILE A 58 -4.47 -1.11 2.33
N GLN A 59 -4.57 0.21 2.21
CA GLN A 59 -4.35 0.92 0.96
C GLN A 59 -3.03 1.67 0.98
N LEU A 60 -2.28 1.59 -0.12
CA LEU A 60 -1.13 2.43 -0.37
C LEU A 60 -1.41 3.36 -1.55
N MET A 61 -0.96 4.60 -1.45
CA MET A 61 -1.03 5.58 -2.53
C MET A 61 0.16 6.54 -2.48
N GLY A 62 0.58 7.03 -3.63
CA GLY A 62 1.57 8.12 -3.72
C GLY A 62 0.92 9.49 -3.85
N PRO A 63 1.68 10.60 -3.78
CA PRO A 63 1.19 11.95 -4.08
C PRO A 63 0.80 12.15 -5.54
N ARG A 64 1.70 11.86 -6.48
CA ARG A 64 1.56 12.21 -7.91
C ARG A 64 1.75 11.06 -8.88
N GLY A 65 2.38 9.98 -8.45
CA GLY A 65 2.81 8.85 -9.28
C GLY A 65 4.31 8.89 -9.54
N GLY A 66 4.90 7.68 -9.70
CA GLY A 66 6.34 7.53 -9.83
C GLY A 66 7.08 7.33 -8.51
N GLU A 67 6.44 7.47 -7.36
CA GLU A 67 7.04 7.26 -6.04
C GLU A 67 7.36 5.77 -5.75
N GLY A 68 6.98 4.86 -6.64
CA GLY A 68 7.21 3.42 -6.50
C GLY A 68 6.16 2.72 -5.62
N THR A 69 4.98 3.31 -5.44
CA THR A 69 3.88 2.78 -4.62
C THR A 69 3.55 1.33 -4.99
N SER A 70 3.32 1.04 -6.26
CA SER A 70 2.97 -0.31 -6.71
C SER A 70 4.07 -1.34 -6.45
N THR A 71 5.34 -0.95 -6.60
CA THR A 71 6.49 -1.83 -6.27
C THR A 71 6.51 -2.16 -4.78
N VAL A 72 6.25 -1.18 -3.92
CA VAL A 72 6.16 -1.38 -2.47
C VAL A 72 4.99 -2.29 -2.12
N VAL A 73 3.82 -2.06 -2.70
CA VAL A 73 2.62 -2.89 -2.46
C VAL A 73 2.87 -4.35 -2.85
N GLU A 74 3.44 -4.58 -4.04
CA GLU A 74 3.81 -5.94 -4.48
C GLU A 74 4.83 -6.60 -3.57
N ALA A 75 5.85 -5.86 -3.14
CA ALA A 75 6.88 -6.38 -2.24
C ALA A 75 6.28 -6.76 -0.87
N LEU A 76 5.39 -5.93 -0.30
CA LEU A 76 4.66 -6.22 0.93
C LEU A 76 3.77 -7.45 0.78
N ALA A 77 3.00 -7.53 -0.30
CA ALA A 77 2.12 -8.66 -0.58
C ALA A 77 2.89 -9.97 -0.69
N ARG A 78 4.03 -9.95 -1.40
CA ARG A 78 4.92 -11.10 -1.51
C ARG A 78 5.55 -11.48 -0.17
N CYS A 79 5.99 -10.50 0.61
CA CYS A 79 6.58 -10.74 1.93
C CYS A 79 5.57 -11.39 2.88
N CYS A 80 4.33 -10.90 2.96
CA CYS A 80 3.25 -11.51 3.74
C CYS A 80 3.00 -12.96 3.33
N CYS A 81 2.93 -13.24 2.02
CA CYS A 81 2.69 -14.58 1.51
C CYS A 81 3.86 -15.51 1.78
N GLN A 82 5.10 -15.11 1.47
CA GLN A 82 6.28 -15.98 1.49
C GLN A 82 6.90 -16.16 2.87
N ARG A 83 6.90 -15.10 3.69
CA ARG A 83 7.56 -15.12 5.00
C ARG A 83 6.61 -15.37 6.15
N LEU A 84 5.35 -14.92 6.03
CA LEU A 84 4.36 -15.07 7.09
C LEU A 84 3.32 -16.15 6.78
N GLY A 85 3.37 -16.79 5.61
CA GLY A 85 2.42 -17.84 5.21
C GLY A 85 0.97 -17.36 5.09
N MET A 86 0.76 -16.03 4.95
CA MET A 86 -0.58 -15.42 4.91
C MET A 86 -1.26 -15.62 3.56
N ASN A 87 -2.60 -15.72 3.58
CA ASN A 87 -3.41 -15.57 2.37
C ASN A 87 -3.48 -14.09 2.01
N VAL A 88 -2.99 -13.73 0.85
CA VAL A 88 -2.83 -12.34 0.43
C VAL A 88 -3.64 -12.04 -0.81
N LEU A 89 -4.39 -10.97 -0.79
CA LEU A 89 -5.05 -10.40 -1.95
C LEU A 89 -4.41 -9.05 -2.31
N LEU A 90 -4.05 -8.87 -3.57
CA LEU A 90 -3.63 -7.59 -4.12
C LEU A 90 -4.70 -7.06 -5.05
N LEU A 91 -5.33 -5.95 -4.68
CA LEU A 91 -6.32 -5.26 -5.50
C LEU A 91 -5.71 -4.02 -6.14
N ARG A 92 -5.74 -3.93 -7.47
CA ARG A 92 -5.32 -2.74 -8.21
C ARG A 92 -6.53 -1.89 -8.58
N LEU A 93 -6.56 -0.64 -8.09
CA LEU A 93 -7.60 0.33 -8.46
C LEU A 93 -7.30 1.03 -9.79
N SER A 94 -6.04 1.03 -10.24
CA SER A 94 -5.66 1.63 -11.52
C SER A 94 -6.02 0.72 -12.69
N GLN A 95 -6.65 1.31 -13.71
CA GLN A 95 -6.98 0.61 -14.96
C GLN A 95 -5.82 0.57 -15.96
N GLU A 96 -4.70 1.26 -15.69
CA GLU A 96 -3.56 1.25 -16.59
C GLU A 96 -2.86 -0.12 -16.56
N PRO A 97 -2.80 -0.80 -17.72
CA PRO A 97 -2.09 -2.06 -17.81
C PRO A 97 -0.59 -1.79 -17.65
N ARG A 98 0.00 -2.22 -16.53
CA ARG A 98 1.45 -2.30 -16.43
C ARG A 98 1.95 -3.54 -17.16
N PRO A 99 3.05 -3.43 -17.94
CA PRO A 99 3.77 -4.61 -18.39
C PRO A 99 4.28 -5.33 -17.13
N LEU A 100 3.81 -6.54 -16.87
CA LEU A 100 4.40 -7.40 -15.86
C LEU A 100 5.52 -8.17 -16.54
N ASP A 101 6.75 -7.89 -16.18
CA ASP A 101 7.90 -8.75 -16.47
C ASP A 101 7.81 -9.99 -15.59
N GLY A 102 7.13 -11.02 -16.10
CA GLY A 102 7.01 -12.29 -15.40
C GLY A 102 6.01 -13.23 -16.08
N PRO A 103 6.18 -14.57 -15.93
CA PRO A 103 5.33 -15.52 -16.61
C PRO A 103 3.90 -15.46 -16.06
N ARG A 104 2.98 -15.03 -16.94
CA ARG A 104 1.53 -15.21 -16.88
C ARG A 104 0.83 -14.80 -15.59
N SER A 105 0.68 -13.50 -15.35
CA SER A 105 -0.48 -13.04 -14.61
C SER A 105 -1.64 -12.87 -15.61
N SER A 106 -2.61 -13.75 -15.56
CA SER A 106 -3.88 -13.52 -16.22
C SER A 106 -4.56 -12.36 -15.50
N LYS A 107 -4.61 -11.19 -16.14
CA LYS A 107 -5.36 -10.03 -15.64
C LYS A 107 -6.83 -10.40 -15.64
N ILE A 108 -7.37 -10.66 -14.48
CA ILE A 108 -8.80 -10.84 -14.33
C ILE A 108 -9.38 -9.50 -13.93
N SER A 109 -10.23 -8.96 -14.80
CA SER A 109 -10.99 -7.75 -14.57
C SER A 109 -12.23 -8.12 -13.78
N LEU A 110 -12.26 -7.75 -12.51
CA LEU A 110 -13.39 -8.01 -11.63
C LEU A 110 -14.49 -6.97 -11.88
N GLU A 111 -15.69 -7.44 -12.21
CA GLU A 111 -16.91 -6.64 -12.11
C GLU A 111 -17.61 -6.89 -10.76
N LEU A 112 -18.41 -5.94 -10.28
CA LEU A 112 -19.05 -6.07 -8.96
C LEU A 112 -20.03 -7.25 -8.86
N GLU A 113 -20.58 -7.67 -9.97
CA GLU A 113 -21.48 -8.83 -10.07
C GLU A 113 -20.73 -10.14 -9.82
N ASP A 114 -19.40 -10.15 -10.04
CA ASP A 114 -18.55 -11.34 -9.92
C ASP A 114 -18.01 -11.54 -8.50
N LEU A 115 -18.31 -10.64 -7.55
CA LEU A 115 -17.82 -10.74 -6.16
C LEU A 115 -18.22 -12.05 -5.48
N ASP A 116 -19.39 -12.60 -5.82
CA ASP A 116 -19.88 -13.88 -5.29
C ASP A 116 -19.10 -15.09 -5.85
N TYR A 117 -18.33 -14.90 -6.92
CA TYR A 117 -17.54 -15.94 -7.61
C TYR A 117 -16.04 -15.63 -7.62
N LEU A 118 -15.57 -14.87 -6.66
CA LEU A 118 -14.24 -14.29 -6.62
C LEU A 118 -13.11 -15.33 -6.70
N ASP A 119 -13.29 -16.51 -6.11
CA ASP A 119 -12.32 -17.59 -6.16
C ASP A 119 -12.04 -18.10 -7.60
N SER A 120 -13.03 -18.01 -8.49
CA SER A 120 -12.85 -18.41 -9.90
C SER A 120 -12.19 -17.34 -10.76
N TYR A 121 -12.17 -16.08 -10.31
CA TYR A 121 -11.61 -14.93 -11.04
C TYR A 121 -10.20 -14.53 -10.58
N VAL A 122 -9.67 -15.20 -9.56
CA VAL A 122 -8.39 -14.83 -8.98
C VAL A 122 -7.27 -15.68 -9.50
N THR A 123 -6.24 -15.04 -10.03
CA THR A 123 -5.02 -15.74 -10.47
C THR A 123 -4.20 -16.14 -9.25
N GLU A 124 -4.11 -17.42 -8.99
CA GLU A 124 -3.17 -17.98 -8.01
C GLU A 124 -1.77 -18.01 -8.63
N LEU A 125 -0.82 -17.32 -8.00
CA LEU A 125 0.58 -17.53 -8.32
C LEU A 125 1.06 -18.77 -7.54
N PRO A 126 1.63 -19.79 -8.21
CA PRO A 126 2.14 -20.97 -7.54
C PRO A 126 3.28 -20.58 -6.61
N ARG A 127 3.12 -20.80 -5.31
CA ARG A 127 4.12 -20.55 -4.29
C ARG A 127 4.06 -21.65 -3.23
N GLU A 128 5.21 -21.93 -2.65
CA GLU A 128 5.37 -23.03 -1.70
C GLU A 128 4.62 -22.79 -0.39
N GLU A 129 4.39 -21.52 -0.01
CA GLU A 129 3.72 -21.13 1.24
C GLU A 129 2.70 -20.03 1.00
N GLY A 130 1.49 -20.17 1.54
CA GLY A 130 0.40 -19.22 1.45
C GLY A 130 -0.25 -19.13 0.04
N ARG A 131 -1.25 -18.27 -0.08
CA ARG A 131 -1.92 -17.97 -1.34
C ARG A 131 -1.72 -16.49 -1.68
N TYR A 132 -1.23 -16.20 -2.87
CA TYR A 132 -1.15 -14.86 -3.40
C TYR A 132 -2.06 -14.72 -4.62
N ARG A 133 -2.98 -13.79 -4.56
CA ARG A 133 -3.99 -13.55 -5.58
C ARG A 133 -4.00 -12.07 -5.98
N GLU A 134 -4.09 -11.80 -7.28
CA GLU A 134 -4.11 -10.44 -7.81
C GLU A 134 -5.39 -10.17 -8.58
N LEU A 135 -6.04 -9.05 -8.27
CA LEU A 135 -7.27 -8.56 -8.89
C LEU A 135 -7.07 -7.18 -9.49
N THR A 136 -7.67 -6.95 -10.64
CA THR A 136 -7.81 -5.63 -11.24
C THR A 136 -9.30 -5.32 -11.42
N LEU A 137 -9.71 -4.09 -11.11
CA LEU A 137 -11.11 -3.70 -11.30
C LEU A 137 -11.42 -3.47 -12.77
N GLY A 138 -12.54 -4.02 -13.21
CA GLY A 138 -13.14 -3.68 -14.48
C GLY A 138 -13.71 -2.27 -14.51
N SER A 139 -14.01 -1.78 -15.71
CA SER A 139 -14.48 -0.39 -15.90
C SER A 139 -15.80 -0.11 -15.21
N ARG A 140 -16.72 -1.07 -15.20
CA ARG A 140 -18.03 -0.96 -14.53
C ARG A 140 -17.89 -0.94 -13.02
N ALA A 141 -17.07 -1.86 -12.47
CA ALA A 141 -16.76 -1.90 -11.05
C ALA A 141 -16.13 -0.58 -10.59
N ALA A 142 -15.12 -0.09 -11.31
CA ALA A 142 -14.50 1.20 -11.01
C ALA A 142 -15.51 2.36 -11.03
N ALA A 143 -16.41 2.39 -12.01
CA ALA A 143 -17.47 3.40 -12.08
C ALA A 143 -18.46 3.30 -10.89
N ALA A 144 -18.86 2.10 -10.52
CA ALA A 144 -19.76 1.88 -9.38
C ALA A 144 -19.10 2.31 -8.06
N LEU A 145 -17.82 1.98 -7.85
CA LEU A 145 -17.05 2.40 -6.66
C LEU A 145 -16.89 3.92 -6.58
N ARG A 146 -16.75 4.63 -7.70
CA ARG A 146 -16.73 6.11 -7.71
C ARG A 146 -18.04 6.70 -7.22
N ASN A 147 -19.16 6.12 -7.62
CA ASN A 147 -20.50 6.68 -7.42
C ASN A 147 -21.16 6.26 -6.11
N SER A 148 -20.73 5.15 -5.49
CA SER A 148 -21.42 4.57 -4.34
C SER A 148 -20.46 4.21 -3.20
N LYS A 149 -20.66 4.84 -2.03
CA LYS A 149 -19.97 4.45 -0.80
C LYS A 149 -20.34 3.03 -0.38
N ARG A 150 -21.62 2.65 -0.54
CA ARG A 150 -22.13 1.32 -0.22
C ARG A 150 -21.41 0.23 -1.02
N GLU A 151 -21.12 0.47 -2.31
CA GLU A 151 -20.39 -0.50 -3.12
C GLU A 151 -18.92 -0.63 -2.67
N ARG A 152 -18.30 0.45 -2.22
CA ARG A 152 -16.95 0.40 -1.62
C ARG A 152 -16.92 -0.40 -0.32
N GLU A 153 -17.91 -0.18 0.56
CA GLU A 153 -18.06 -0.94 1.81
C GLU A 153 -18.30 -2.43 1.49
N ARG A 154 -19.23 -2.74 0.57
CA ARG A 154 -19.51 -4.11 0.12
C ARG A 154 -18.26 -4.80 -0.42
N LEU A 155 -17.47 -4.12 -1.25
CA LEU A 155 -16.21 -4.66 -1.79
C LEU A 155 -15.27 -5.09 -0.65
N VAL A 156 -15.01 -4.20 0.32
CA VAL A 156 -14.13 -4.51 1.45
C VAL A 156 -14.68 -5.64 2.31
N GLU A 157 -15.97 -5.65 2.58
CA GLU A 157 -16.64 -6.71 3.35
C GLU A 157 -16.53 -8.07 2.65
N THR A 158 -16.66 -8.12 1.32
CA THR A 158 -16.53 -9.34 0.53
C THR A 158 -15.06 -9.83 0.45
N LEU A 159 -14.09 -8.92 0.35
CA LEU A 159 -12.67 -9.30 0.26
C LEU A 159 -12.09 -9.77 1.59
N ASN A 160 -12.56 -9.23 2.72
CA ASN A 160 -12.03 -9.53 4.05
C ASN A 160 -12.03 -11.04 4.40
N PRO A 161 -13.09 -11.82 4.18
CA PRO A 161 -13.09 -13.25 4.53
C PRO A 161 -12.26 -14.11 3.58
N LEU A 162 -11.81 -13.57 2.43
CA LEU A 162 -11.09 -14.32 1.40
C LEU A 162 -9.58 -14.29 1.59
N SER A 163 -9.07 -13.43 2.47
CA SER A 163 -7.64 -13.25 2.71
C SER A 163 -7.36 -12.81 4.14
N ASP A 164 -6.16 -13.09 4.62
CA ASP A 164 -5.68 -12.52 5.90
C ASP A 164 -5.39 -11.03 5.73
N VAL A 165 -4.84 -10.65 4.59
CA VAL A 165 -4.59 -9.25 4.24
C VAL A 165 -4.95 -8.95 2.79
N THR A 166 -5.69 -7.84 2.59
CA THR A 166 -5.91 -7.24 1.27
C THR A 166 -5.09 -5.97 1.15
N TRP A 167 -4.14 -5.99 0.23
CA TRP A 167 -3.38 -4.80 -0.16
C TRP A 167 -4.05 -4.12 -1.34
N ILE A 168 -4.27 -2.81 -1.23
CA ILE A 168 -4.84 -2.00 -2.33
C ILE A 168 -3.76 -1.09 -2.90
N ASP A 169 -3.42 -1.30 -4.17
CA ASP A 169 -2.60 -0.39 -4.96
C ASP A 169 -3.49 0.70 -5.56
N ALA A 170 -3.45 1.87 -4.95
CA ALA A 170 -4.32 2.97 -5.32
C ALA A 170 -3.61 4.03 -6.18
N PRO A 171 -4.34 4.66 -7.10
CA PRO A 171 -3.80 5.75 -7.89
C PRO A 171 -3.45 6.96 -7.00
N PRO A 172 -2.59 7.89 -7.51
CA PRO A 172 -2.02 8.94 -6.70
C PRO A 172 -3.06 9.93 -6.16
N ALA A 173 -2.88 10.34 -4.89
CA ALA A 173 -3.83 11.15 -4.14
C ALA A 173 -4.08 12.57 -4.71
N LEU A 174 -3.11 13.15 -5.43
CA LEU A 174 -3.24 14.50 -6.00
C LEU A 174 -3.68 14.51 -7.47
N THR A 175 -3.74 13.35 -8.13
CA THR A 175 -4.11 13.25 -9.54
C THR A 175 -5.51 12.71 -9.77
N THR A 176 -5.97 11.80 -8.93
CA THR A 176 -7.30 11.20 -9.03
C THR A 176 -8.02 11.18 -7.69
N ASN A 177 -9.33 10.88 -7.70
CA ASN A 177 -10.12 10.72 -6.49
C ASN A 177 -10.34 9.24 -6.10
N ASP A 178 -10.01 8.30 -6.96
CA ASP A 178 -10.39 6.89 -6.79
C ASP A 178 -9.84 6.29 -5.49
N GLY A 179 -8.55 6.50 -5.22
CA GLY A 179 -7.94 6.09 -3.96
C GLY A 179 -8.51 6.84 -2.75
N LEU A 180 -8.80 8.15 -2.88
CA LEU A 180 -9.38 8.94 -1.80
C LEU A 180 -10.82 8.54 -1.46
N LEU A 181 -11.59 8.05 -2.43
CA LEU A 181 -12.92 7.52 -2.22
C LEU A 181 -12.91 6.16 -1.51
N MET A 182 -11.89 5.33 -1.76
CA MET A 182 -11.69 4.05 -1.08
C MET A 182 -11.15 4.22 0.35
N ALA A 183 -10.30 5.20 0.57
CA ALA A 183 -9.57 5.39 1.81
C ALA A 183 -10.42 5.42 3.11
N PRO A 184 -11.64 5.96 3.15
CA PRO A 184 -12.49 5.94 4.34
C PRO A 184 -13.07 4.57 4.71
N VAL A 185 -13.09 3.61 3.79
CA VAL A 185 -13.71 2.29 4.00
C VAL A 185 -12.69 1.18 4.26
N VAL A 186 -11.39 1.47 4.12
CA VAL A 186 -10.31 0.53 4.44
C VAL A 186 -9.86 0.67 5.89
N HIS A 187 -9.13 -0.33 6.41
CA HIS A 187 -8.66 -0.34 7.79
C HIS A 187 -7.43 0.53 8.02
N GLY A 188 -6.71 0.86 6.95
CA GLY A 188 -5.53 1.72 7.01
C GLY A 188 -5.10 2.23 5.66
N THR A 189 -4.55 3.45 5.64
CA THR A 189 -3.95 4.05 4.45
C THR A 189 -2.51 4.44 4.75
N VAL A 190 -1.59 4.11 3.84
CA VAL A 190 -0.19 4.50 3.91
C VAL A 190 0.12 5.38 2.70
N LEU A 191 0.70 6.56 2.94
CA LEU A 191 1.19 7.42 1.87
C LEU A 191 2.65 7.06 1.56
N VAL A 192 2.93 6.69 0.31
CA VAL A 192 4.28 6.40 -0.17
C VAL A 192 4.84 7.64 -0.86
N VAL A 193 6.00 8.13 -0.42
CA VAL A 193 6.68 9.28 -1.01
C VAL A 193 8.10 8.91 -1.42
N GLU A 194 8.62 9.55 -2.46
CA GLU A 194 10.02 9.41 -2.85
C GLU A 194 10.88 10.31 -1.96
N ALA A 195 11.85 9.70 -1.24
CA ALA A 195 12.60 10.36 -0.17
C ALA A 195 13.30 11.65 -0.61
N GLU A 196 13.83 11.69 -1.83
CA GLU A 196 14.58 12.84 -2.36
C GLU A 196 13.84 13.54 -3.51
N GLY A 197 12.80 12.89 -4.06
CA GLY A 197 12.04 13.39 -5.21
C GLY A 197 10.77 14.14 -4.81
N THR A 198 10.10 13.71 -3.72
CA THR A 198 8.87 14.35 -3.27
C THR A 198 9.16 15.58 -2.42
N ARG A 199 8.84 16.77 -2.93
CA ARG A 199 8.98 18.02 -2.17
C ARG A 199 8.01 18.04 -0.99
N GLU A 200 8.44 18.59 0.15
CA GLU A 200 7.64 18.69 1.38
C GLU A 200 6.21 19.25 1.17
N PRO A 201 5.99 20.35 0.42
CA PRO A 201 4.64 20.87 0.20
C PRO A 201 3.74 19.88 -0.55
N VAL A 202 4.30 19.04 -1.42
CA VAL A 202 3.56 18.02 -2.16
C VAL A 202 3.14 16.87 -1.23
N GLY A 203 4.06 16.41 -0.38
CA GLY A 203 3.76 15.42 0.65
C GLY A 203 2.69 15.91 1.63
N ALA A 204 2.85 17.14 2.13
CA ALA A 204 1.89 17.78 3.04
C ALA A 204 0.51 17.92 2.41
N ALA A 205 0.42 18.35 1.14
CA ALA A 205 -0.85 18.44 0.41
C ALA A 205 -1.53 17.07 0.26
N ALA A 206 -0.77 16.00 -0.03
CA ALA A 206 -1.30 14.65 -0.11
C ALA A 206 -1.83 14.17 1.25
N VAL A 207 -1.07 14.36 2.33
CA VAL A 207 -1.52 14.06 3.70
C VAL A 207 -2.80 14.79 4.05
N ALA A 208 -2.87 16.10 3.77
CA ALA A 208 -4.06 16.91 4.02
C ALA A 208 -5.28 16.36 3.29
N ARG A 209 -5.11 16.01 2.00
CA ARG A 209 -6.19 15.49 1.17
C ARG A 209 -6.68 14.10 1.62
N ILE A 210 -5.76 13.21 2.02
CA ILE A 210 -6.11 11.90 2.59
C ILE A 210 -6.87 12.08 3.91
N ARG A 211 -6.42 12.96 4.80
CA ARG A 211 -7.14 13.24 6.06
C ARG A 211 -8.51 13.84 5.84
N GLN A 212 -8.65 14.78 4.89
CA GLN A 212 -9.92 15.39 4.52
C GLN A 212 -10.93 14.37 3.98
N SER A 213 -10.47 13.28 3.36
CA SER A 213 -11.35 12.18 2.93
C SER A 213 -11.92 11.36 4.09
N GLY A 214 -11.42 11.54 5.32
CA GLY A 214 -11.81 10.72 6.49
C GLY A 214 -11.05 9.39 6.58
N ALA A 215 -9.96 9.23 5.83
CA ALA A 215 -9.16 8.02 5.82
C ALA A 215 -8.39 7.79 7.12
N PRO A 216 -8.29 6.55 7.62
CA PRO A 216 -7.37 6.18 8.69
C PRO A 216 -5.93 6.17 8.16
N LEU A 217 -5.26 7.33 8.19
CA LEU A 217 -3.86 7.45 7.75
C LEU A 217 -2.93 6.85 8.81
N LEU A 218 -2.33 5.70 8.51
CA LEU A 218 -1.39 5.00 9.39
C LEU A 218 -0.02 5.66 9.44
N GLY A 219 0.38 6.29 8.34
CA GLY A 219 1.69 6.93 8.25
C GLY A 219 2.09 7.25 6.83
N VAL A 220 3.32 7.73 6.71
CA VAL A 220 3.96 8.03 5.43
C VAL A 220 5.20 7.16 5.31
N LEU A 221 5.43 6.56 4.17
CA LEU A 221 6.55 5.72 3.84
C LEU A 221 7.46 6.44 2.84
N PHE A 222 8.76 6.59 3.16
CA PHE A 222 9.76 7.06 2.21
C PHE A 222 10.36 5.90 1.44
N ASN A 223 10.18 5.95 0.15
CA ASN A 223 10.77 5.02 -0.80
C ASN A 223 11.93 5.66 -1.56
N LYS A 224 12.77 4.87 -2.22
CA LYS A 224 13.86 5.30 -3.11
C LYS A 224 14.90 6.20 -2.43
N ARG A 225 15.23 5.97 -1.16
CA ARG A 225 16.29 6.72 -0.49
C ARG A 225 17.65 6.31 -1.04
N ARG A 226 18.46 7.27 -1.44
CA ARG A 226 19.86 7.06 -1.83
C ARG A 226 20.79 7.32 -0.65
N TYR A 227 21.68 6.37 -0.40
CA TYR A 227 22.76 6.56 0.58
C TYR A 227 23.98 7.09 -0.15
N TYR A 228 24.32 8.36 0.08
CA TYR A 228 25.51 8.99 -0.54
C TYR A 228 26.81 8.66 0.18
N ILE A 229 26.74 8.12 1.38
CA ILE A 229 27.92 7.76 2.17
C ILE A 229 28.15 6.26 2.02
N PRO A 230 29.30 5.83 1.48
CA PRO A 230 29.63 4.41 1.41
C PRO A 230 29.59 3.74 2.79
N ASP A 231 29.05 2.52 2.88
CA ASP A 231 28.93 1.75 4.13
C ASP A 231 30.22 1.63 4.94
N VAL A 232 31.38 1.73 4.28
CA VAL A 232 32.71 1.73 4.91
C VAL A 232 32.91 2.92 5.85
N LEU A 233 32.33 4.09 5.55
CA LEU A 233 32.45 5.28 6.40
C LEU A 233 31.50 5.25 7.60
N TYR A 234 30.33 4.60 7.49
CA TYR A 234 29.44 4.37 8.62
C TYR A 234 30.01 3.38 9.65
N ARG A 235 30.92 2.50 9.25
CA ARG A 235 31.59 1.54 10.16
C ARG A 235 32.76 2.15 10.93
N MET A 236 33.14 3.38 10.61
CA MET A 236 34.25 4.09 11.27
C MET A 236 33.79 5.15 12.27
N LEU A 237 32.48 5.41 12.36
CA LEU A 237 31.83 6.28 13.34
C LEU A 237 31.11 5.46 14.41
#